data_887e5680d4786e49925013db374c75d6
#
_entry.id   887e5680d4786e49925013db374c75d6
#
_cell.length_a   1.000
_cell.length_b   1.000
_cell.length_c   1.000
_cell.angle_alpha   90.00
_cell.angle_beta   90.00
_cell.angle_gamma   90.00
#
_symmetry.space_group_name_H-M   'P 1'
#
loop_
_entity.id
_entity.type
_entity.pdbx_description
1 polymer ?
#
loop_
_entity_poly.entity_id
_entity_poly.type
_entity_poly.pdbx_seq_one_letter_code
_entity_poly.pdbx_strand_id
1 'polypeptide(L)'
;SFPTRRSSDLVTSFVIPIGYSFNLDGSALYQSIAALFVAQMYDMHLSLTEQLVLMATLMIASKGMAGVPGVSIVVLLTTLSSMNIPAQGLALIIGVDRLLDMVRTCVNVIGNALSTVVIAKWENVYDKEKGQNYLNSI
;
A
#
# COMPACT_ATOMS: atom_id res chain seq x y z
N SER A 1 16.52 -19.71 26.61
CA SER A 1 16.31 -19.06 25.29
C SER A 1 14.86 -19.01 24.81
N PHE A 2 13.88 -19.20 25.71
CA PHE A 2 12.44 -19.15 25.37
C PHE A 2 11.83 -17.75 25.23
N PRO A 3 12.35 -16.66 25.84
CA PRO A 3 11.69 -15.35 25.79
C PRO A 3 11.76 -14.66 24.43
N THR A 4 12.90 -14.75 23.75
CA THR A 4 13.13 -14.02 22.48
C THR A 4 12.30 -14.54 21.30
N ARG A 5 12.10 -15.85 21.19
CA ARG A 5 11.30 -16.45 20.14
C ARG A 5 9.81 -16.06 20.26
N ARG A 6 9.30 -16.09 21.50
CA ARG A 6 7.92 -15.70 21.80
C ARG A 6 7.66 -14.22 21.53
N SER A 7 8.64 -13.36 21.81
CA SER A 7 8.55 -11.91 21.56
C SER A 7 8.56 -11.59 20.07
N SER A 8 9.41 -12.24 19.27
CA SER A 8 9.43 -12.06 17.80
C SER A 8 8.13 -12.56 17.15
N ASP A 9 7.58 -13.68 17.63
CA ASP A 9 6.31 -14.20 17.14
C ASP A 9 5.14 -13.24 17.48
N LEU A 10 5.17 -12.59 18.64
CA LEU A 10 4.19 -11.57 19.03
C LEU A 10 4.27 -10.33 18.13
N VAL A 11 5.49 -9.83 17.85
CA VAL A 11 5.68 -8.68 16.93
C VAL A 11 5.12 -9.02 15.54
N THR A 12 5.45 -10.18 15.01
CA THR A 12 4.98 -10.63 13.70
C THR A 12 3.45 -10.77 13.67
N SER A 13 2.88 -11.40 14.69
CA SER A 13 1.42 -11.61 14.81
C SER A 13 0.63 -10.32 14.97
N PHE A 14 1.26 -9.26 15.46
CA PHE A 14 0.64 -7.94 15.62
C PHE A 14 0.82 -7.08 14.38
N VAL A 15 2.05 -6.99 13.87
CA VAL A 15 2.41 -6.05 12.78
C VAL A 15 1.81 -6.47 11.44
N ILE A 16 1.83 -7.76 11.11
CA ILE A 16 1.34 -8.22 9.81
C ILE A 16 -0.17 -7.97 9.62
N PRO A 17 -1.06 -8.33 10.56
CA PRO A 17 -2.49 -8.04 10.42
C PRO A 17 -2.80 -6.54 10.38
N ILE A 18 -2.09 -5.72 11.16
CA ILE A 18 -2.26 -4.26 11.13
C ILE A 18 -1.74 -3.71 9.82
N GLY A 19 -0.56 -4.15 9.37
CA GLY A 19 0.02 -3.74 8.11
C GLY A 19 -0.87 -4.06 6.92
N TYR A 20 -1.57 -5.19 6.94
CA TYR A 20 -2.53 -5.57 5.91
C TYR A 20 -3.68 -4.55 5.74
N SER A 21 -4.05 -3.83 6.79
CA SER A 21 -5.10 -2.82 6.74
C SER A 21 -4.55 -1.39 6.62
N PHE A 22 -3.38 -1.10 7.18
CA PHE A 22 -2.87 0.26 7.31
C PHE A 22 -1.61 0.57 6.50
N ASN A 23 -0.88 -0.44 6.05
CA ASN A 23 0.37 -0.27 5.30
C ASN A 23 0.26 -0.78 3.86
N LEU A 24 -0.72 -0.26 3.12
CA LEU A 24 -0.95 -0.55 1.71
C LEU A 24 -0.27 0.49 0.82
N ASP A 25 1.06 0.59 0.91
CA ASP A 25 1.85 1.63 0.24
C ASP A 25 1.75 1.54 -1.29
N GLY A 26 1.79 0.33 -1.85
CA GLY A 26 1.59 0.10 -3.27
C GLY A 26 0.21 0.51 -3.75
N SER A 27 -0.82 0.35 -2.91
CA SER A 27 -2.18 0.76 -3.25
C SER A 27 -2.33 2.28 -3.24
N ALA A 28 -1.73 2.98 -2.27
CA ALA A 28 -1.74 4.43 -2.22
C ALA A 28 -1.01 5.06 -3.41
N LEU A 29 0.16 4.51 -3.76
CA LEU A 29 0.94 4.95 -4.92
C LEU A 29 0.16 4.73 -6.23
N TYR A 30 -0.40 3.53 -6.42
CA TYR A 30 -1.21 3.21 -7.58
C TYR A 30 -2.40 4.17 -7.74
N GLN A 31 -3.15 4.40 -6.68
CA GLN A 31 -4.33 5.28 -6.73
C GLN A 31 -3.95 6.73 -7.06
N SER A 32 -2.84 7.22 -6.52
CA SER A 32 -2.36 8.58 -6.79
C SER A 32 -1.98 8.75 -8.26
N ILE A 33 -1.23 7.80 -8.81
CA ILE A 33 -0.82 7.81 -10.23
C ILE A 33 -2.05 7.65 -11.14
N ALA A 34 -2.94 6.72 -10.83
CA ALA A 34 -4.15 6.47 -11.61
C ALA A 34 -5.09 7.69 -11.63
N ALA A 35 -5.26 8.36 -10.49
CA ALA A 35 -6.09 9.56 -10.42
C ALA A 35 -5.52 10.71 -11.26
N LEU A 36 -4.21 10.95 -11.18
CA LEU A 36 -3.54 11.96 -12.00
C LEU A 36 -3.60 11.62 -13.48
N PHE A 37 -3.42 10.35 -13.84
CA PHE A 37 -3.53 9.87 -15.21
C PHE A 37 -4.94 10.15 -15.78
N VAL A 38 -5.99 9.83 -15.02
CA VAL A 38 -7.37 10.10 -15.44
C VAL A 38 -7.61 11.60 -15.60
N ALA A 39 -7.16 12.42 -14.64
CA ALA A 39 -7.29 13.87 -14.74
C ALA A 39 -6.61 14.43 -16.01
N GLN A 40 -5.38 14.00 -16.29
CA GLN A 40 -4.63 14.41 -17.49
C GLN A 40 -5.29 13.94 -18.78
N MET A 41 -5.90 12.75 -18.78
CA MET A 41 -6.60 12.24 -19.95
C MET A 41 -7.80 13.09 -20.36
N TYR A 42 -8.40 13.78 -19.40
CA TYR A 42 -9.48 14.75 -19.64
C TYR A 42 -8.99 16.20 -19.76
N ASP A 43 -7.69 16.39 -19.99
CA ASP A 43 -7.06 17.71 -20.11
C ASP A 43 -7.31 18.63 -18.89
N MET A 44 -7.48 18.02 -17.72
CA MET A 44 -7.67 18.75 -16.47
C MET A 44 -6.31 19.12 -15.89
N HIS A 45 -5.98 20.41 -15.97
CA HIS A 45 -4.75 20.95 -15.39
C HIS A 45 -4.91 21.18 -13.88
N LEU A 46 -4.66 20.14 -13.09
CA LEU A 46 -4.66 20.28 -11.64
C LEU A 46 -3.44 21.11 -11.19
N SER A 47 -3.68 22.16 -10.43
CA SER A 47 -2.63 22.89 -9.73
C SER A 47 -1.86 21.99 -8.76
N LEU A 48 -0.64 22.37 -8.38
CA LEU A 48 0.16 21.60 -7.42
C LEU A 48 -0.60 21.36 -6.10
N THR A 49 -1.35 22.37 -5.65
CA THR A 49 -2.16 22.27 -4.43
C THR A 49 -3.25 21.21 -4.57
N GLU A 50 -3.98 21.20 -5.71
CA GLU A 50 -5.03 20.21 -5.97
C GLU A 50 -4.45 18.80 -6.08
N GLN A 51 -3.27 18.64 -6.70
CA GLN A 51 -2.57 17.35 -6.75
C GLN A 51 -2.21 16.85 -5.35
N LEU A 52 -1.68 17.72 -4.49
CA LEU A 52 -1.32 17.37 -3.11
C LEU A 52 -2.56 17.01 -2.28
N VAL A 53 -3.66 17.74 -2.45
CA VAL A 53 -4.93 17.43 -1.77
C VAL A 53 -5.48 16.08 -2.24
N LEU A 54 -5.44 15.82 -3.55
CA LEU A 54 -5.85 14.53 -4.13
C LEU A 54 -5.02 13.37 -3.55
N MET A 55 -3.69 13.52 -3.55
CA MET A 55 -2.80 12.51 -3.00
C MET A 55 -3.05 12.28 -1.50
N ALA A 56 -3.18 13.34 -0.71
CA ALA A 56 -3.47 13.24 0.73
C ALA A 56 -4.81 12.52 0.99
N THR A 57 -5.84 12.87 0.23
CA THR A 57 -7.16 12.23 0.31
C THR A 57 -7.08 10.73 0.02
N LEU A 58 -6.37 10.34 -1.05
CA LEU A 58 -6.17 8.94 -1.42
C LEU A 58 -5.33 8.18 -0.39
N MET A 59 -4.30 8.81 0.18
CA MET A 59 -3.51 8.23 1.25
C MET A 59 -4.35 7.92 2.49
N ILE A 60 -5.23 8.84 2.89
CA ILE A 60 -6.14 8.64 4.03
C ILE A 60 -7.17 7.56 3.69
N ALA A 61 -7.80 7.64 2.52
CA ALA A 61 -8.81 6.69 2.07
C ALA A 61 -8.23 5.26 1.96
N SER A 62 -6.95 5.12 1.57
CA SER A 62 -6.30 3.82 1.47
C SER A 62 -6.08 3.13 2.83
N LYS A 63 -6.05 3.87 3.93
CA LYS A 63 -5.78 3.31 5.27
C LYS A 63 -6.93 2.48 5.85
N GLY A 64 -8.13 2.60 5.33
CA GLY A 64 -9.29 1.79 5.74
C GLY A 64 -9.69 0.70 4.74
N MET A 65 -8.91 0.53 3.69
CA MET A 65 -9.21 -0.46 2.66
C MET A 65 -8.88 -1.88 3.11
N ALA A 66 -9.76 -2.82 2.80
CA ALA A 66 -9.38 -4.23 2.85
C ALA A 66 -8.46 -4.56 1.66
N GLY A 67 -7.46 -5.42 1.88
CA GLY A 67 -6.56 -5.91 0.82
C GLY A 67 -7.26 -6.93 -0.11
N VAL A 68 -8.41 -6.55 -0.66
CA VAL A 68 -9.24 -7.39 -1.54
C VAL A 68 -9.16 -6.83 -2.97
N PRO A 69 -9.03 -7.68 -4.00
CA PRO A 69 -9.03 -7.25 -5.39
C PRO A 69 -10.25 -6.37 -5.73
N GLY A 70 -10.02 -5.27 -6.44
CA GLY A 70 -11.08 -4.35 -6.89
C GLY A 70 -11.47 -3.23 -5.92
N VAL A 71 -11.17 -3.33 -4.63
CA VAL A 71 -11.48 -2.26 -3.66
C VAL A 71 -10.77 -0.95 -4.02
N SER A 72 -9.55 -1.02 -4.53
CA SER A 72 -8.80 0.16 -4.97
C SER A 72 -9.53 0.94 -6.07
N ILE A 73 -10.22 0.26 -6.98
CA ILE A 73 -11.01 0.89 -8.05
C ILE A 73 -12.21 1.62 -7.46
N VAL A 74 -12.87 1.04 -6.47
CA VAL A 74 -14.02 1.67 -5.80
C VAL A 74 -13.60 2.95 -5.07
N VAL A 75 -12.48 2.91 -4.34
CA VAL A 75 -11.95 4.10 -3.65
C VAL A 75 -11.52 5.17 -4.66
N LEU A 76 -10.88 4.76 -5.75
CA LEU A 76 -10.48 5.66 -6.82
C LEU A 76 -11.71 6.31 -7.48
N LEU A 77 -12.75 5.53 -7.78
CA LEU A 77 -14.02 6.01 -8.32
C LEU A 77 -14.66 7.09 -7.43
N THR A 78 -14.78 6.80 -6.14
CA THR A 78 -15.38 7.75 -5.18
C THR A 78 -14.56 9.02 -5.04
N THR A 79 -13.24 8.92 -5.03
CA THR A 79 -12.33 10.08 -4.92
C THR A 79 -12.37 10.94 -6.19
N LEU A 80 -12.31 10.35 -7.37
CA LEU A 80 -12.45 11.08 -8.65
C LEU A 80 -13.78 11.81 -8.72
N SER A 81 -14.88 11.15 -8.33
CA SER A 81 -16.21 11.75 -8.30
C SER A 81 -16.28 12.93 -7.33
N SER A 82 -15.63 12.87 -6.18
CA SER A 82 -15.61 13.97 -5.21
C SER A 82 -14.85 15.20 -5.70
N MET A 83 -13.93 15.04 -6.65
CA MET A 83 -13.16 16.11 -7.27
C MET A 83 -13.70 16.52 -8.65
N ASN A 84 -14.89 16.06 -9.02
CA ASN A 84 -15.50 16.29 -10.33
C ASN A 84 -14.64 15.83 -11.52
N ILE A 85 -13.78 14.83 -11.33
CA ILE A 85 -13.00 14.21 -12.39
C ILE A 85 -13.85 13.09 -13.02
N PRO A 86 -14.02 13.08 -14.36
CA PRO A 86 -14.84 12.06 -15.02
C PRO A 86 -14.30 10.65 -14.78
N ALA A 87 -15.11 9.82 -14.13
CA ALA A 87 -14.72 8.46 -13.74
C ALA A 87 -14.71 7.46 -14.91
N GLN A 88 -15.24 7.84 -16.08
CA GLN A 88 -15.25 6.99 -17.28
C GLN A 88 -13.83 6.61 -17.74
N GLY A 89 -12.84 7.45 -17.45
CA GLY A 89 -11.43 7.15 -17.72
C GLY A 89 -10.89 5.90 -17.00
N LEU A 90 -11.53 5.48 -15.92
CA LEU A 90 -11.18 4.24 -15.24
C LEU A 90 -11.36 3.00 -16.12
N ALA A 91 -12.20 3.04 -17.13
CA ALA A 91 -12.44 1.94 -18.04
C ALA A 91 -11.13 1.45 -18.73
N LEU A 92 -10.21 2.37 -19.03
CA LEU A 92 -8.90 2.04 -19.60
C LEU A 92 -7.99 1.37 -18.57
N ILE A 93 -8.06 1.81 -17.31
CA ILE A 93 -7.24 1.27 -16.23
C ILE A 93 -7.72 -0.13 -15.84
N ILE A 94 -9.04 -0.37 -15.82
CA ILE A 94 -9.63 -1.68 -15.49
C ILE A 94 -9.09 -2.79 -16.40
N GLY A 95 -8.85 -2.50 -17.67
CA GLY A 95 -8.30 -3.48 -18.62
C GLY A 95 -6.92 -4.00 -18.25
N VAL A 96 -6.10 -3.21 -17.58
CA VAL A 96 -4.72 -3.57 -17.14
C VAL A 96 -4.60 -3.74 -15.62
N ASP A 97 -5.68 -3.48 -14.88
CA ASP A 97 -5.67 -3.47 -13.41
C ASP A 97 -5.18 -4.79 -12.82
N ARG A 98 -5.46 -5.92 -13.47
CA ARG A 98 -5.02 -7.23 -12.98
C ARG A 98 -3.49 -7.34 -12.90
N LEU A 99 -2.77 -6.80 -13.88
CA LEU A 99 -1.30 -6.77 -13.86
C LEU A 99 -0.78 -5.78 -12.83
N LEU A 100 -1.41 -4.61 -12.76
CA LEU A 100 -1.06 -3.57 -11.79
C LEU A 100 -1.34 -4.04 -10.35
N ASP A 101 -2.38 -4.83 -10.14
CA ASP A 101 -2.70 -5.44 -8.85
C ASP A 101 -1.61 -6.40 -8.36
N MET A 102 -1.01 -7.18 -9.25
CA MET A 102 0.12 -8.06 -8.92
C MET A 102 1.32 -7.26 -8.43
N VAL A 103 1.71 -6.20 -9.16
CA VAL A 103 2.84 -5.32 -8.77
C VAL A 103 2.54 -4.61 -7.44
N ARG A 104 1.36 -4.07 -7.30
CA ARG A 104 0.88 -3.41 -6.08
C ARG A 104 0.94 -4.35 -4.87
N THR A 105 0.50 -5.58 -5.04
CA THR A 105 0.53 -6.60 -3.99
C THR A 105 1.96 -6.94 -3.58
N CYS A 106 2.89 -7.08 -4.52
CA CYS A 106 4.31 -7.27 -4.20
C CYS A 106 4.86 -6.13 -3.35
N VAL A 107 4.59 -4.88 -3.72
CA VAL A 107 5.04 -3.71 -2.94
C VAL A 107 4.43 -3.71 -1.53
N ASN A 108 3.14 -4.01 -1.39
CA ASN A 108 2.47 -4.09 -0.10
C ASN A 108 3.07 -5.18 0.80
N VAL A 109 3.37 -6.36 0.25
CA VAL A 109 3.98 -7.47 1.01
C VAL A 109 5.38 -7.12 1.47
N ILE A 110 6.20 -6.52 0.59
CA ILE A 110 7.56 -6.08 0.93
C ILE A 110 7.52 -5.00 2.02
N GLY A 111 6.63 -4.02 1.91
CA GLY A 111 6.45 -2.96 2.91
C GLY A 111 6.06 -3.52 4.28
N ASN A 112 5.14 -4.47 4.34
CA ASN A 112 4.71 -5.12 5.57
C ASN A 112 5.82 -5.98 6.20
N ALA A 113 6.57 -6.72 5.38
CA ALA A 113 7.71 -7.50 5.86
C ALA A 113 8.80 -6.58 6.42
N LEU A 114 9.11 -5.48 5.74
CA LEU A 114 10.09 -4.50 6.19
C LEU A 114 9.66 -3.84 7.51
N SER A 115 8.40 -3.44 7.62
CA SER A 115 7.84 -2.86 8.86
C SER A 115 7.99 -3.81 10.05
N THR A 116 7.77 -5.11 9.84
CA THR A 116 7.95 -6.14 10.87
C THR A 116 9.41 -6.20 11.35
N VAL A 117 10.38 -6.16 10.42
CA VAL A 117 11.82 -6.17 10.75
C VAL A 117 12.22 -4.89 11.50
N VAL A 118 11.71 -3.73 11.09
CA VAL A 118 12.01 -2.45 11.74
C VAL A 118 11.49 -2.45 13.18
N ILE A 119 10.26 -2.86 13.40
CA ILE A 119 9.66 -2.91 14.74
C ILE A 119 10.38 -3.94 15.61
N ALA A 120 10.71 -5.13 15.07
CA ALA A 120 11.47 -6.13 15.79
C ALA A 120 12.87 -5.62 16.23
N LYS A 121 13.49 -4.74 15.42
CA LYS A 121 14.75 -4.08 15.79
C LYS A 121 14.55 -3.03 16.88
N TRP A 122 13.51 -2.23 16.83
CA TRP A 122 13.19 -1.23 17.84
C TRP A 122 12.89 -1.85 19.20
N GLU A 123 12.17 -2.99 19.20
CA GLU A 123 11.86 -3.77 20.40
C GLU A 123 13.03 -4.66 20.89
N ASN A 124 14.19 -4.62 20.22
CA ASN A 124 15.37 -5.44 20.52
C ASN A 124 15.11 -6.97 20.53
N VAL A 125 14.12 -7.42 19.77
CA VAL A 125 13.78 -8.85 19.64
C VAL A 125 14.23 -9.46 18.30
N TYR A 126 14.93 -8.68 17.47
CA TYR A 126 15.47 -9.15 16.19
C TYR A 126 16.70 -10.03 16.39
N ASP A 127 16.61 -11.29 15.96
CA ASP A 127 17.70 -12.26 15.99
C ASP A 127 18.61 -12.10 14.76
N LYS A 128 19.73 -11.41 14.95
CA LYS A 128 20.72 -11.13 13.88
C LYS A 128 21.39 -12.39 13.36
N GLU A 129 21.70 -13.37 14.24
CA GLU A 129 22.38 -14.59 13.84
C GLU A 129 21.50 -15.45 12.95
N LYS A 130 20.23 -15.56 13.31
CA LYS A 130 19.23 -16.29 12.53
C LYS A 130 18.99 -15.64 11.16
N GLY A 131 18.90 -14.30 11.12
CA GLY A 131 18.79 -13.54 9.88
C GLY A 131 19.99 -13.75 8.96
N GLN A 132 21.21 -13.70 9.51
CA GLN A 132 22.45 -13.90 8.75
C GLN A 132 22.58 -15.35 8.23
N ASN A 133 22.26 -16.33 9.06
CA ASN A 133 22.27 -17.74 8.66
C ASN A 133 21.28 -18.02 7.51
N TYR A 134 20.10 -17.39 7.53
CA TYR A 134 19.15 -17.50 6.43
C TYR A 134 19.69 -16.91 5.14
N LEU A 135 20.30 -15.73 5.19
CA LEU A 135 20.90 -15.09 4.01
C LEU A 135 22.07 -15.93 3.43
N ASN A 136 22.83 -16.59 4.28
CA ASN A 136 23.95 -17.45 3.84
C ASN A 136 23.47 -18.81 3.28
N SER A 137 22.19 -19.16 3.45
CA SER A 137 21.60 -20.42 2.96
C SER A 137 20.92 -20.30 1.59
N ILE A 138 20.78 -19.08 1.08
CA ILE A 138 20.24 -18.75 -0.26
C ILE A 138 21.39 -18.61 -1.24
#